data_635d38f31704f23337cb8d7572e47597
#
_entry.id   635d38f31704f23337cb8d7572e47597
#
_cell.length_a   1.000
_cell.length_b   1.000
_cell.length_c   1.000
_cell.angle_alpha   90.00
_cell.angle_beta   90.00
_cell.angle_gamma   90.00
#
_symmetry.space_group_name_H-M   'P 1'
#
loop_
_entity.id
_entity.type
_entity.pdbx_description
1 polymer ?
#
loop_
_entity_poly.entity_id
_entity_poly.type
_entity_poly.pdbx_seq_one_letter_code
_entity_poly.pdbx_strand_id
1 'polypeptide(L)'
;SISTPARMKNPACKFDFFGRLPFVNKNIRSFLRFGAFLLILVLVVLLANAVLIQTDTYSALPLAELKSRDDIDLAVVGSSIVGEHLNANLVSEQTGLTAFSASVPSLSLQGEIALTREIYRKNSPAYTVLSLEPYNLNSAKEYTSAYYRLTPYLSSWRDKITYYLDACREDGLYLDRLFMFREFGVESLSDILKTVGLRLNPLKTYEKLKPTLDDTVTYEGSGFLRYDREPDVADLVREK
;
A
#
# COMPACT_ATOMS: atom_id res chain seq x y z
N SER A 1 21.65 -69.87 16.15
CA SER A 1 20.33 -69.25 16.11
C SER A 1 20.48 -67.74 16.30
N ILE A 2 20.40 -67.05 15.19
CA ILE A 2 20.49 -65.53 15.17
C ILE A 2 19.06 -65.03 15.15
N SER A 3 18.67 -64.36 16.26
CA SER A 3 17.38 -63.70 16.40
C SER A 3 17.35 -62.36 15.66
N THR A 4 16.45 -62.23 14.70
CA THR A 4 16.18 -61.01 13.92
C THR A 4 15.46 -59.95 14.80
N PRO A 5 15.91 -58.69 14.84
CA PRO A 5 15.24 -57.67 15.64
C PRO A 5 13.91 -57.22 15.00
N ALA A 6 12.90 -57.12 15.85
CA ALA A 6 11.55 -56.69 15.49
C ALA A 6 11.53 -55.23 14.95
N ARG A 7 10.99 -55.09 13.76
CA ARG A 7 10.76 -53.78 13.06
C ARG A 7 9.72 -52.96 13.80
N MET A 8 10.13 -51.93 14.56
CA MET A 8 9.22 -50.96 15.16
C MET A 8 8.47 -50.23 14.04
N LYS A 9 7.15 -50.44 13.98
CA LYS A 9 6.25 -49.62 13.16
C LYS A 9 6.09 -48.31 13.85
N ASN A 10 6.65 -47.24 13.28
CA ASN A 10 6.34 -45.87 13.68
C ASN A 10 4.85 -45.61 13.42
N PRO A 11 4.06 -45.24 14.44
CA PRO A 11 2.71 -44.74 14.22
C PRO A 11 2.84 -43.35 13.60
N ALA A 12 2.59 -43.24 12.29
CA ALA A 12 2.41 -41.95 11.66
C ALA A 12 1.31 -41.22 12.39
N CYS A 13 1.68 -40.14 13.09
CA CYS A 13 0.75 -39.25 13.79
C CYS A 13 -0.14 -38.58 12.74
N LYS A 14 -1.30 -39.21 12.45
CA LYS A 14 -2.34 -38.59 11.62
C LYS A 14 -2.97 -37.47 12.45
N PHE A 15 -2.59 -36.23 12.15
CA PHE A 15 -3.22 -35.05 12.69
C PHE A 15 -4.65 -34.95 12.12
N ASP A 16 -5.60 -35.57 12.79
CA ASP A 16 -7.01 -35.57 12.41
C ASP A 16 -7.75 -34.49 13.23
N PHE A 17 -7.47 -33.23 12.88
CA PHE A 17 -8.05 -32.07 13.60
C PHE A 17 -9.58 -31.98 13.52
N PHE A 18 -10.19 -32.59 12.49
CA PHE A 18 -11.64 -32.60 12.27
C PHE A 18 -12.30 -33.97 12.49
N GLY A 19 -11.57 -34.97 12.95
CA GLY A 19 -12.04 -36.35 13.07
C GLY A 19 -13.02 -36.62 14.21
N ARG A 20 -13.22 -35.70 15.17
CA ARG A 20 -13.92 -35.97 16.42
C ARG A 20 -15.26 -35.25 16.63
N LEU A 21 -15.93 -34.79 15.58
CA LEU A 21 -17.30 -34.29 15.69
C LEU A 21 -18.30 -35.38 15.30
N PRO A 22 -18.87 -36.17 16.27
CA PRO A 22 -19.62 -37.40 15.95
C PRO A 22 -20.98 -37.15 15.31
N PHE A 23 -21.48 -35.92 15.31
CA PHE A 23 -22.85 -35.61 14.84
C PHE A 23 -22.90 -34.82 13.51
N VAL A 24 -21.76 -34.56 12.85
CA VAL A 24 -21.77 -33.76 11.61
C VAL A 24 -21.83 -34.68 10.40
N ASN A 25 -22.88 -34.50 9.57
CA ASN A 25 -23.05 -35.20 8.29
C ASN A 25 -21.80 -35.12 7.43
N LYS A 26 -21.44 -36.18 6.70
CA LYS A 26 -20.24 -36.28 5.84
C LYS A 26 -20.12 -35.10 4.86
N ASN A 27 -21.26 -34.65 4.32
CA ASN A 27 -21.32 -33.53 3.39
C ASN A 27 -20.94 -32.18 4.07
N ILE A 28 -21.42 -31.97 5.31
CA ILE A 28 -21.12 -30.79 6.11
C ILE A 28 -19.63 -30.75 6.47
N ARG A 29 -19.02 -31.91 6.81
CA ARG A 29 -17.57 -31.98 7.06
C ARG A 29 -16.74 -31.62 5.82
N SER A 30 -17.16 -32.11 4.64
CA SER A 30 -16.49 -31.76 3.38
C SER A 30 -16.61 -30.27 3.07
N PHE A 31 -17.79 -29.69 3.28
CA PHE A 31 -18.03 -28.26 3.11
C PHE A 31 -17.19 -27.40 4.08
N LEU A 32 -17.12 -27.81 5.36
CA LEU A 32 -16.29 -27.13 6.36
C LEU A 32 -14.80 -27.20 6.03
N ARG A 33 -14.31 -28.35 5.53
CA ARG A 33 -12.92 -28.50 5.09
C ARG A 33 -12.60 -27.63 3.89
N PHE A 34 -13.49 -27.56 2.91
CA PHE A 34 -13.35 -26.68 1.76
C PHE A 34 -13.39 -25.21 2.15
N GLY A 35 -14.31 -24.82 3.03
CA GLY A 35 -14.37 -23.44 3.59
C GLY A 35 -13.10 -23.07 4.35
N ALA A 36 -12.58 -23.98 5.19
CA ALA A 36 -11.31 -23.79 5.91
C ALA A 36 -10.13 -23.67 4.93
N PHE A 37 -10.08 -24.49 3.88
CA PHE A 37 -9.05 -24.38 2.84
C PHE A 37 -9.09 -23.02 2.13
N LEU A 38 -10.28 -22.55 1.71
CA LEU A 38 -10.43 -21.25 1.08
C LEU A 38 -10.02 -20.11 2.02
N LEU A 39 -10.41 -20.19 3.30
CA LEU A 39 -9.99 -19.20 4.31
C LEU A 39 -8.47 -19.15 4.45
N ILE A 40 -7.81 -20.31 4.57
CA ILE A 40 -6.35 -20.39 4.65
C ILE A 40 -5.71 -19.80 3.38
N LEU A 41 -6.23 -20.13 2.20
CA LEU A 41 -5.72 -19.61 0.94
C LEU A 41 -5.81 -18.07 0.89
N VAL A 42 -6.96 -17.51 1.28
CA VAL A 42 -7.14 -16.05 1.38
C VAL A 42 -6.15 -15.43 2.36
N LEU A 43 -5.99 -16.02 3.54
CA LEU A 43 -5.03 -15.54 4.54
C LEU A 43 -3.59 -15.58 4.03
N VAL A 44 -3.20 -16.63 3.31
CA VAL A 44 -1.87 -16.76 2.69
C VAL A 44 -1.66 -15.67 1.64
N VAL A 45 -2.63 -15.40 0.77
CA VAL A 45 -2.56 -14.33 -0.24
C VAL A 45 -2.45 -12.96 0.42
N LEU A 46 -3.26 -12.69 1.44
CA LEU A 46 -3.20 -11.42 2.19
C LEU A 46 -1.84 -11.24 2.89
N LEU A 47 -1.31 -12.31 3.48
CA LEU A 47 0.02 -12.29 4.11
C LEU A 47 1.12 -12.08 3.06
N ALA A 48 1.04 -12.78 1.93
CA ALA A 48 1.99 -12.60 0.83
C ALA A 48 2.00 -11.15 0.33
N ASN A 49 0.84 -10.55 0.08
CA ASN A 49 0.75 -9.14 -0.29
C ASN A 49 1.31 -8.22 0.82
N ALA A 50 1.04 -8.53 2.09
CA ALA A 50 1.52 -7.72 3.21
C ALA A 50 3.05 -7.78 3.38
N VAL A 51 3.70 -8.87 3.01
CA VAL A 51 5.15 -9.06 3.23
C VAL A 51 5.95 -8.86 1.95
N LEU A 52 5.45 -9.35 0.81
CA LEU A 52 6.20 -9.44 -0.43
C LEU A 52 6.03 -8.25 -1.38
N ILE A 53 4.97 -7.43 -1.23
CA ILE A 53 4.84 -6.23 -2.06
C ILE A 53 5.86 -5.20 -1.61
N GLN A 54 6.72 -4.78 -2.55
CA GLN A 54 7.70 -3.73 -2.30
C GLN A 54 7.03 -2.42 -1.89
N THR A 55 7.54 -1.79 -0.84
CA THR A 55 7.05 -0.48 -0.39
C THR A 55 7.91 0.61 -1.02
N ASP A 56 7.28 1.43 -1.85
CA ASP A 56 7.90 2.63 -2.39
C ASP A 56 8.16 3.65 -1.28
N THR A 57 9.42 4.01 -1.09
CA THR A 57 9.86 4.89 0.00
C THR A 57 9.18 6.25 -0.04
N TYR A 58 9.09 6.85 -1.21
CA TYR A 58 8.59 8.21 -1.38
C TYR A 58 7.07 8.32 -1.25
N SER A 59 6.32 7.27 -1.58
CA SER A 59 4.88 7.23 -1.28
C SER A 59 4.60 6.86 0.17
N ALA A 60 5.49 6.06 0.79
CA ALA A 60 5.31 5.58 2.16
C ALA A 60 5.42 6.70 3.20
N LEU A 61 6.34 7.65 3.01
CA LEU A 61 6.61 8.71 3.98
C LEU A 61 5.42 9.66 4.16
N PRO A 62 4.86 10.28 3.09
CA PRO A 62 3.70 11.13 3.20
C PRO A 62 2.48 10.41 3.80
N LEU A 63 2.21 9.19 3.34
CA LEU A 63 1.05 8.42 3.78
C LEU A 63 1.17 7.94 5.24
N ALA A 64 2.39 7.67 5.69
CA ALA A 64 2.62 7.31 7.09
C ALA A 64 2.55 8.53 8.02
N GLU A 65 3.08 9.68 7.59
CA GLU A 65 2.94 10.93 8.32
C GLU A 65 1.47 11.31 8.44
N LEU A 66 0.69 11.23 7.35
CA LEU A 66 -0.76 11.45 7.35
C LEU A 66 -1.46 10.65 8.45
N LYS A 67 -1.08 9.39 8.65
CA LYS A 67 -1.66 8.55 9.70
C LYS A 67 -1.37 9.02 11.12
N SER A 68 -0.28 9.74 11.32
CA SER A 68 0.10 10.27 12.64
C SER A 68 -0.47 11.67 12.92
N ARG A 69 -0.94 12.38 11.88
CA ARG A 69 -1.47 13.75 11.97
C ARG A 69 -2.94 13.77 12.34
N ASP A 70 -3.33 14.74 13.16
CA ASP A 70 -4.71 15.07 13.56
C ASP A 70 -4.97 16.58 13.57
N ASP A 71 -4.04 17.35 13.00
CA ASP A 71 -3.95 18.80 13.05
C ASP A 71 -4.04 19.46 11.67
N ILE A 72 -4.53 18.78 10.65
CA ILE A 72 -4.56 19.28 9.27
C ILE A 72 -5.75 20.22 9.06
N ASP A 73 -5.46 21.49 8.75
CA ASP A 73 -6.46 22.52 8.40
C ASP A 73 -6.72 22.60 6.89
N LEU A 74 -5.68 22.40 6.08
CA LEU A 74 -5.73 22.40 4.62
C LEU A 74 -5.11 21.11 4.08
N ALA A 75 -5.95 20.27 3.47
CA ALA A 75 -5.49 19.08 2.77
C ALA A 75 -5.45 19.33 1.25
N VAL A 76 -4.33 19.02 0.60
CA VAL A 76 -4.24 19.01 -0.86
C VAL A 76 -4.03 17.57 -1.32
N VAL A 77 -4.95 17.05 -2.12
CA VAL A 77 -4.97 15.65 -2.55
C VAL A 77 -4.74 15.57 -4.05
N GLY A 78 -3.90 14.66 -4.48
CA GLY A 78 -3.65 14.46 -5.90
C GLY A 78 -2.55 13.45 -6.23
N SER A 79 -2.06 13.53 -7.44
CA SER A 79 -1.00 12.65 -7.96
C SER A 79 0.42 13.15 -7.60
N SER A 80 1.43 12.70 -8.33
CA SER A 80 2.82 13.19 -8.20
C SER A 80 2.94 14.70 -8.34
N ILE A 81 2.12 15.34 -9.17
CA ILE A 81 2.13 16.80 -9.34
C ILE A 81 1.93 17.52 -8.00
N VAL A 82 1.00 17.06 -7.18
CA VAL A 82 0.78 17.63 -5.85
C VAL A 82 1.99 17.37 -4.94
N GLY A 83 2.50 16.14 -4.93
CA GLY A 83 3.62 15.79 -4.04
C GLY A 83 4.94 16.48 -4.37
N GLU A 84 5.16 16.77 -5.65
CA GLU A 84 6.44 17.31 -6.16
C GLU A 84 6.44 18.83 -6.32
N HIS A 85 5.27 19.44 -6.57
CA HIS A 85 5.20 20.85 -6.91
C HIS A 85 4.49 21.71 -5.85
N LEU A 86 3.74 21.11 -4.93
CA LEU A 86 3.08 21.86 -3.88
C LEU A 86 3.81 21.71 -2.55
N ASN A 87 4.56 22.74 -2.18
CA ASN A 87 5.24 22.82 -0.89
C ASN A 87 4.24 23.19 0.20
N ALA A 88 3.70 22.17 0.91
CA ALA A 88 2.74 22.38 1.99
C ALA A 88 3.31 23.16 3.18
N ASN A 89 4.64 23.08 3.43
CA ASN A 89 5.29 23.87 4.48
C ASN A 89 5.25 25.36 4.15
N LEU A 90 5.55 25.72 2.90
CA LEU A 90 5.49 27.11 2.44
C LEU A 90 4.05 27.66 2.47
N VAL A 91 3.07 26.81 2.09
CA VAL A 91 1.64 27.19 2.21
C VAL A 91 1.27 27.44 3.66
N SER A 92 1.73 26.59 4.59
CA SER A 92 1.49 26.77 6.02
C SER A 92 2.08 28.09 6.54
N GLU A 93 3.31 28.41 6.16
CA GLU A 93 3.99 29.67 6.54
C GLU A 93 3.23 30.90 6.02
N GLN A 94 2.73 30.86 4.79
CA GLN A 94 2.06 31.99 4.18
C GLN A 94 0.62 32.21 4.64
N THR A 95 -0.08 31.13 4.99
CA THR A 95 -1.52 31.17 5.32
C THR A 95 -1.81 31.09 6.81
N GLY A 96 -0.87 30.59 7.61
CA GLY A 96 -1.08 30.28 9.01
C GLY A 96 -1.93 29.01 9.25
N LEU A 97 -2.32 28.29 8.18
CA LEU A 97 -3.04 27.02 8.25
C LEU A 97 -2.04 25.85 8.30
N THR A 98 -2.38 24.80 9.01
CA THR A 98 -1.61 23.54 8.93
C THR A 98 -1.92 22.83 7.62
N ALA A 99 -1.10 23.04 6.59
CA ALA A 99 -1.27 22.44 5.28
C ALA A 99 -0.59 21.06 5.19
N PHE A 100 -1.20 20.15 4.43
CA PHE A 100 -0.65 18.83 4.15
C PHE A 100 -0.87 18.43 2.68
N SER A 101 0.20 17.96 2.02
CA SER A 101 0.18 17.45 0.66
C SER A 101 0.00 15.92 0.68
N ALA A 102 -1.22 15.45 0.46
CA ALA A 102 -1.54 14.03 0.40
C ALA A 102 -1.50 13.56 -1.06
N SER A 103 -0.42 12.92 -1.45
CA SER A 103 -0.21 12.53 -2.84
C SER A 103 0.27 11.09 -3.00
N VAL A 104 -0.13 10.49 -4.12
CA VAL A 104 0.40 9.19 -4.58
C VAL A 104 0.63 9.27 -6.08
N PRO A 105 1.82 8.94 -6.58
CA PRO A 105 2.10 8.97 -8.01
C PRO A 105 1.10 8.17 -8.84
N SER A 106 0.64 8.76 -9.93
CA SER A 106 -0.34 8.17 -10.87
C SER A 106 -1.72 7.86 -10.24
N LEU A 107 -2.09 8.57 -9.17
CA LEU A 107 -3.37 8.39 -8.49
C LEU A 107 -4.53 8.78 -9.41
N SER A 108 -5.53 7.92 -9.54
CA SER A 108 -6.78 8.22 -10.22
C SER A 108 -7.76 8.97 -9.33
N LEU A 109 -8.86 9.44 -9.89
CA LEU A 109 -9.95 10.07 -9.13
C LEU A 109 -10.52 9.13 -8.04
N GLN A 110 -10.62 7.82 -8.30
CA GLN A 110 -11.05 6.83 -7.32
C GLN A 110 -10.07 6.74 -6.14
N GLY A 111 -8.79 6.79 -6.44
CA GLY A 111 -7.73 6.82 -5.43
C GLY A 111 -7.73 8.11 -4.63
N GLU A 112 -7.95 9.27 -5.27
CA GLU A 112 -8.10 10.56 -4.59
C GLU A 112 -9.29 10.56 -3.62
N ILE A 113 -10.43 9.98 -4.02
CA ILE A 113 -11.60 9.80 -3.15
C ILE A 113 -11.26 8.91 -1.95
N ALA A 114 -10.55 7.79 -2.17
CA ALA A 114 -10.15 6.90 -1.09
C ALA A 114 -9.19 7.58 -0.11
N LEU A 115 -8.21 8.33 -0.62
CA LEU A 115 -7.24 9.09 0.16
C LEU A 115 -7.92 10.23 0.94
N THR A 116 -8.85 10.95 0.31
CA THR A 116 -9.65 11.99 0.98
C THR A 116 -10.44 11.40 2.15
N ARG A 117 -11.08 10.25 1.98
CA ARG A 117 -11.78 9.56 3.08
C ARG A 117 -10.83 9.18 4.22
N GLU A 118 -9.59 8.79 3.91
CA GLU A 118 -8.60 8.49 4.93
C GLU A 118 -8.19 9.73 5.72
N ILE A 119 -8.04 10.88 5.07
CA ILE A 119 -7.78 12.17 5.74
C ILE A 119 -8.90 12.49 6.73
N TYR A 120 -10.15 12.42 6.29
CA TYR A 120 -11.33 12.76 7.11
C TYR A 120 -11.62 11.76 8.24
N ARG A 121 -10.82 10.70 8.40
CA ARG A 121 -10.95 9.79 9.55
C ARG A 121 -10.40 10.36 10.83
N LYS A 122 -9.35 11.14 10.75
CA LYS A 122 -8.66 11.72 11.91
C LYS A 122 -8.69 13.24 11.91
N ASN A 123 -8.78 13.83 10.74
CA ASN A 123 -8.73 15.25 10.53
C ASN A 123 -10.11 15.79 10.12
N SER A 124 -10.35 17.05 10.39
CA SER A 124 -11.52 17.79 9.91
C SER A 124 -11.02 19.06 9.22
N PRO A 125 -10.34 18.92 8.06
CA PRO A 125 -9.73 20.06 7.41
C PRO A 125 -10.80 21.08 7.04
N ALA A 126 -10.51 22.37 7.30
CA ALA A 126 -11.36 23.48 6.90
C ALA A 126 -11.43 23.60 5.38
N TYR A 127 -10.34 23.20 4.71
CA TYR A 127 -10.23 23.24 3.25
C TYR A 127 -9.65 21.92 2.73
N THR A 128 -10.26 21.42 1.63
CA THR A 128 -9.71 20.30 0.88
C THR A 128 -9.67 20.67 -0.60
N VAL A 129 -8.48 20.60 -1.17
CA VAL A 129 -8.23 20.87 -2.59
C VAL A 129 -7.92 19.54 -3.28
N LEU A 130 -8.68 19.24 -4.35
CA LEU A 130 -8.41 18.08 -5.21
C LEU A 130 -7.72 18.56 -6.48
N SER A 131 -6.60 17.91 -6.84
CA SER A 131 -5.88 18.18 -8.07
C SER A 131 -6.48 17.37 -9.21
N LEU A 132 -7.42 17.99 -9.94
CA LEU A 132 -8.06 17.33 -11.09
C LEU A 132 -7.18 17.46 -12.35
N GLU A 133 -6.44 16.42 -12.64
CA GLU A 133 -5.61 16.37 -13.84
C GLU A 133 -6.45 15.93 -15.06
N PRO A 134 -6.21 16.51 -16.26
CA PRO A 134 -7.01 16.20 -17.46
C PRO A 134 -7.05 14.70 -17.79
N TYR A 135 -5.95 13.98 -17.58
CA TYR A 135 -5.93 12.54 -17.86
C TYR A 135 -6.75 11.73 -16.85
N ASN A 136 -6.86 12.19 -15.60
CA ASN A 136 -7.73 11.57 -14.59
C ASN A 136 -9.21 11.72 -14.92
N LEU A 137 -9.57 12.80 -15.62
CA LEU A 137 -10.94 13.03 -16.08
C LEU A 137 -11.29 12.22 -17.33
N ASN A 138 -10.29 11.90 -18.15
CA ASN A 138 -10.48 11.12 -19.39
C ASN A 138 -10.34 9.61 -19.19
N SER A 139 -9.72 9.17 -18.11
CA SER A 139 -9.50 7.77 -17.81
C SER A 139 -9.98 7.46 -16.40
N ALA A 140 -11.08 6.71 -16.30
CA ALA A 140 -11.52 6.16 -15.02
C ALA A 140 -10.61 5.04 -14.52
N LYS A 141 -9.61 4.64 -15.34
CA LYS A 141 -8.73 3.52 -15.06
C LYS A 141 -7.72 3.85 -13.96
N GLU A 142 -7.72 3.05 -12.92
CA GLU A 142 -6.70 3.10 -11.86
C GLU A 142 -5.43 2.41 -12.32
N TYR A 143 -4.29 3.07 -12.17
CA TYR A 143 -3.01 2.42 -12.37
C TYR A 143 -2.72 1.42 -11.25
N THR A 144 -2.31 0.20 -11.60
CA THR A 144 -1.98 -0.83 -10.62
C THR A 144 -0.89 -0.36 -9.66
N SER A 145 0.06 0.45 -10.15
CA SER A 145 1.12 1.07 -9.34
C SER A 145 0.57 2.01 -8.25
N ALA A 146 -0.43 2.84 -8.55
CA ALA A 146 -1.06 3.72 -7.56
C ALA A 146 -1.89 2.91 -6.55
N TYR A 147 -2.60 1.89 -7.03
CA TYR A 147 -3.39 1.02 -6.18
C TYR A 147 -2.55 0.34 -5.10
N TYR A 148 -1.41 -0.29 -5.46
CA TYR A 148 -0.57 -0.98 -4.46
C TYR A 148 0.13 0.00 -3.49
N ARG A 149 0.43 1.22 -3.93
CA ARG A 149 1.04 2.27 -3.09
C ARG A 149 0.06 2.79 -2.03
N LEU A 150 -1.20 3.01 -2.40
CA LEU A 150 -2.19 3.57 -1.49
C LEU A 150 -2.82 2.54 -0.55
N THR A 151 -3.19 1.36 -1.07
CA THR A 151 -3.99 0.36 -0.33
C THR A 151 -3.44 -0.01 1.06
N PRO A 152 -2.11 -0.19 1.28
CA PRO A 152 -1.58 -0.50 2.60
C PRO A 152 -1.84 0.58 3.65
N TYR A 153 -2.02 1.81 3.21
CA TYR A 153 -2.18 2.99 4.08
C TYR A 153 -3.64 3.34 4.38
N LEU A 154 -4.60 2.77 3.68
CA LEU A 154 -6.02 2.91 4.04
C LEU A 154 -6.28 2.14 5.35
N SER A 155 -6.86 2.81 6.35
CA SER A 155 -7.11 2.23 7.68
C SER A 155 -8.36 1.34 7.68
N SER A 156 -9.39 1.71 6.89
CA SER A 156 -10.65 0.99 6.83
C SER A 156 -10.61 -0.17 5.84
N TRP A 157 -10.95 -1.38 6.31
CA TRP A 157 -11.17 -2.54 5.44
C TRP A 157 -12.28 -2.30 4.40
N ARG A 158 -13.30 -1.52 4.79
CA ARG A 158 -14.42 -1.15 3.91
C ARG A 158 -13.94 -0.29 2.75
N ASP A 159 -13.09 0.72 3.02
CA ASP A 159 -12.53 1.56 1.97
C ASP A 159 -11.56 0.81 1.09
N LYS A 160 -10.78 -0.12 1.65
CA LYS A 160 -9.93 -1.02 0.85
C LYS A 160 -10.75 -1.84 -0.14
N ILE A 161 -11.87 -2.43 0.30
CA ILE A 161 -12.76 -3.21 -0.58
C ILE A 161 -13.43 -2.31 -1.60
N THR A 162 -13.97 -1.16 -1.19
CA THR A 162 -14.62 -0.21 -2.12
C THR A 162 -13.62 0.24 -3.18
N TYR A 163 -12.42 0.66 -2.77
CA TYR A 163 -11.36 1.07 -3.70
C TYR A 163 -10.94 -0.07 -4.63
N TYR A 164 -10.80 -1.30 -4.11
CA TYR A 164 -10.53 -2.48 -4.94
C TYR A 164 -11.61 -2.70 -6.00
N LEU A 165 -12.88 -2.66 -5.63
CA LEU A 165 -13.99 -2.88 -6.55
C LEU A 165 -14.09 -1.76 -7.59
N ASP A 166 -13.93 -0.51 -7.18
CA ASP A 166 -13.97 0.64 -8.08
C ASP A 166 -12.78 0.61 -9.05
N ALA A 167 -11.58 0.31 -8.56
CA ALA A 167 -10.39 0.19 -9.38
C ALA A 167 -10.48 -0.97 -10.39
N CYS A 168 -11.11 -2.10 -10.02
CA CYS A 168 -11.26 -3.26 -10.91
C CYS A 168 -12.43 -3.14 -11.89
N ARG A 169 -13.39 -2.24 -11.63
CA ARG A 169 -14.61 -2.12 -12.45
C ARG A 169 -14.29 -1.74 -13.89
N GLU A 170 -13.33 -0.85 -14.07
CA GLU A 170 -13.01 -0.27 -15.37
C GLU A 170 -12.08 -1.13 -16.23
N ASP A 171 -11.20 -1.91 -15.59
CA ASP A 171 -10.18 -2.68 -16.32
C ASP A 171 -10.30 -4.20 -16.18
N GLY A 172 -11.13 -4.68 -15.26
CA GLY A 172 -11.35 -6.11 -15.03
C GLY A 172 -10.18 -6.84 -14.36
N LEU A 173 -9.16 -6.13 -13.89
CA LEU A 173 -7.92 -6.71 -13.32
C LEU A 173 -8.08 -7.22 -11.88
N TYR A 174 -9.18 -7.95 -11.60
CA TYR A 174 -9.47 -8.46 -10.24
C TYR A 174 -8.38 -9.37 -9.70
N LEU A 175 -7.92 -10.34 -10.48
CA LEU A 175 -6.90 -11.29 -10.02
C LEU A 175 -5.53 -10.64 -9.90
N ASP A 176 -5.15 -9.76 -10.83
CA ASP A 176 -3.85 -9.10 -10.78
C ASP A 176 -3.72 -8.21 -9.55
N ARG A 177 -4.77 -7.47 -9.20
CA ARG A 177 -4.80 -6.68 -7.96
C ARG A 177 -4.91 -7.52 -6.68
N LEU A 178 -5.44 -8.74 -6.77
CA LEU A 178 -5.41 -9.66 -5.64
C LEU A 178 -4.02 -10.27 -5.42
N PHE A 179 -3.27 -10.52 -6.51
CA PHE A 179 -1.94 -11.14 -6.50
C PHE A 179 -0.83 -10.15 -6.85
N MET A 180 -0.92 -8.91 -6.36
CA MET A 180 0.03 -7.82 -6.65
C MET A 180 1.50 -8.16 -6.39
N PHE A 181 1.80 -9.05 -5.44
CA PHE A 181 3.16 -9.51 -5.19
C PHE A 181 3.84 -10.16 -6.40
N ARG A 182 3.09 -10.55 -7.44
CA ARG A 182 3.66 -11.08 -8.69
C ARG A 182 4.30 -9.99 -9.53
N GLU A 183 3.75 -8.78 -9.52
CA GLU A 183 4.22 -7.65 -10.33
C GLU A 183 5.12 -6.71 -9.51
N PHE A 184 4.75 -6.48 -8.26
CA PHE A 184 5.43 -5.54 -7.36
C PHE A 184 6.10 -6.25 -6.19
N GLY A 185 6.50 -7.50 -6.38
CA GLY A 185 7.15 -8.29 -5.34
C GLY A 185 8.58 -7.84 -5.08
N VAL A 186 9.03 -8.09 -3.85
CA VAL A 186 10.43 -7.90 -3.45
C VAL A 186 11.32 -8.94 -4.12
N GLU A 187 12.48 -8.52 -4.59
CA GLU A 187 13.43 -9.39 -5.31
C GLU A 187 14.47 -10.02 -4.38
N SER A 188 14.67 -9.42 -3.20
CA SER A 188 15.69 -9.85 -2.25
C SER A 188 15.21 -9.86 -0.80
N LEU A 189 15.94 -10.55 0.08
CA LEU A 189 15.71 -10.50 1.53
C LEU A 189 15.91 -9.09 2.10
N SER A 190 16.85 -8.32 1.55
CA SER A 190 17.05 -6.93 1.95
C SER A 190 15.84 -6.05 1.65
N ASP A 191 15.16 -6.28 0.51
CA ASP A 191 13.95 -5.56 0.14
C ASP A 191 12.77 -5.92 1.04
N ILE A 192 12.68 -7.17 1.50
CA ILE A 192 11.71 -7.59 2.52
C ILE A 192 11.94 -6.80 3.80
N LEU A 193 13.19 -6.75 4.30
CA LEU A 193 13.52 -6.03 5.53
C LEU A 193 13.26 -4.52 5.41
N LYS A 194 13.61 -3.92 4.26
CA LYS A 194 13.31 -2.52 3.94
C LYS A 194 11.79 -2.28 3.93
N THR A 195 11.03 -3.13 3.24
CA THR A 195 9.57 -3.02 3.13
C THR A 195 8.90 -3.13 4.50
N VAL A 196 9.28 -4.11 5.30
CA VAL A 196 8.77 -4.28 6.67
C VAL A 196 9.14 -3.07 7.54
N GLY A 197 10.38 -2.59 7.43
CA GLY A 197 10.84 -1.39 8.13
C GLY A 197 10.03 -0.14 7.79
N LEU A 198 9.81 0.12 6.50
CA LEU A 198 9.02 1.25 6.02
C LEU A 198 7.54 1.18 6.44
N ARG A 199 6.98 -0.01 6.62
CA ARG A 199 5.61 -0.18 7.08
C ARG A 199 5.45 -0.02 8.58
N LEU A 200 6.44 -0.50 9.36
CA LEU A 200 6.39 -0.45 10.82
C LEU A 200 6.85 0.91 11.37
N ASN A 201 7.90 1.47 10.81
CA ASN A 201 8.46 2.74 11.26
C ASN A 201 9.09 3.49 10.07
N PRO A 202 8.28 4.14 9.21
CA PRO A 202 8.71 4.69 7.94
C PRO A 202 9.78 5.78 8.11
N LEU A 203 9.58 6.75 8.99
CA LEU A 203 10.54 7.84 9.18
C LEU A 203 11.91 7.35 9.68
N LYS A 204 11.93 6.48 10.69
CA LYS A 204 13.18 5.90 11.21
C LYS A 204 13.89 5.04 10.16
N THR A 205 13.12 4.33 9.34
CA THR A 205 13.68 3.51 8.27
C THR A 205 14.24 4.39 7.15
N TYR A 206 13.54 5.47 6.80
CA TYR A 206 14.00 6.45 5.83
C TYR A 206 15.33 7.07 6.25
N GLU A 207 15.47 7.55 7.48
CA GLU A 207 16.72 8.12 7.98
C GLU A 207 17.91 7.15 7.86
N LYS A 208 17.68 5.86 8.06
CA LYS A 208 18.71 4.82 7.88
C LYS A 208 19.03 4.56 6.39
N LEU A 209 18.05 4.68 5.52
CA LEU A 209 18.19 4.41 4.09
C LEU A 209 18.69 5.65 3.33
N LYS A 210 18.51 6.86 3.87
CA LYS A 210 18.84 8.13 3.23
C LYS A 210 20.24 8.14 2.58
N PRO A 211 21.31 7.61 3.20
CA PRO A 211 22.62 7.57 2.56
C PRO A 211 22.72 6.66 1.33
N THR A 212 21.74 5.79 1.10
CA THR A 212 21.71 4.83 -0.01
C THR A 212 20.62 5.14 -1.04
N LEU A 213 19.81 6.16 -0.78
CA LEU A 213 18.78 6.64 -1.68
C LEU A 213 19.35 7.65 -2.67
N ASP A 214 18.59 7.93 -3.71
CA ASP A 214 18.92 8.97 -4.67
C ASP A 214 18.92 10.34 -3.97
N ASP A 215 20.09 11.02 -3.98
CA ASP A 215 20.27 12.35 -3.35
C ASP A 215 19.43 13.43 -4.02
N THR A 216 18.84 13.15 -5.18
CA THR A 216 18.00 14.11 -5.92
C THR A 216 16.61 14.29 -5.32
N VAL A 217 16.19 13.47 -4.35
CA VAL A 217 14.85 13.55 -3.74
C VAL A 217 14.98 13.58 -2.23
N THR A 218 14.43 14.63 -1.60
CA THR A 218 14.41 14.80 -0.15
C THR A 218 12.96 14.92 0.35
N TYR A 219 12.61 14.17 1.39
CA TYR A 219 11.34 14.35 2.09
C TYR A 219 11.46 15.47 3.13
N GLU A 220 10.67 16.53 2.98
CA GLU A 220 10.72 17.72 3.85
C GLU A 220 9.60 17.76 4.91
N GLY A 221 8.76 16.73 4.96
CA GLY A 221 7.59 16.68 5.84
C GLY A 221 6.33 17.28 5.20
N SER A 222 5.22 17.23 5.94
CA SER A 222 3.90 17.70 5.49
C SER A 222 3.48 17.15 4.13
N GLY A 223 3.97 15.96 3.77
CA GLY A 223 3.69 15.30 2.50
C GLY A 223 4.50 15.79 1.31
N PHE A 224 5.43 16.71 1.49
CA PHE A 224 6.19 17.33 0.39
C PHE A 224 7.51 16.60 0.11
N LEU A 225 7.75 16.33 -1.18
CA LEU A 225 8.97 15.76 -1.74
C LEU A 225 9.68 16.82 -2.56
N ARG A 226 10.85 17.27 -2.11
CA ARG A 226 11.70 18.18 -2.88
C ARG A 226 12.59 17.39 -3.83
N TYR A 227 12.55 17.76 -5.09
CA TYR A 227 13.44 17.23 -6.14
C TYR A 227 14.56 18.23 -6.40
N ASP A 228 15.78 17.88 -6.04
CA ASP A 228 16.99 18.67 -6.27
C ASP A 228 17.60 18.34 -7.65
N ARG A 229 16.76 18.32 -8.70
CA ARG A 229 17.26 18.21 -10.07
C ARG A 229 17.66 19.59 -10.55
N GLU A 230 18.94 19.76 -10.90
CA GLU A 230 19.31 20.89 -11.75
C GLU A 230 18.51 20.76 -13.05
N PRO A 231 17.76 21.81 -13.46
CA PRO A 231 17.09 21.77 -14.75
C PRO A 231 18.16 21.55 -15.81
N ASP A 232 18.05 20.49 -16.60
CA ASP A 232 18.93 20.27 -17.72
C ASP A 232 18.67 21.41 -18.72
N VAL A 233 19.55 22.40 -18.69
CA VAL A 233 19.47 23.62 -19.53
C VAL A 233 19.42 23.25 -21.01
N ALA A 234 19.88 22.04 -21.38
CA ALA A 234 19.83 21.52 -22.75
C ALA A 234 18.38 21.23 -23.18
N ASP A 235 17.47 20.85 -22.26
CA ASP A 235 16.07 20.60 -22.58
C ASP A 235 15.27 21.90 -22.75
N LEU A 236 15.63 22.97 -22.02
CA LEU A 236 15.00 24.29 -22.16
C LEU A 236 15.34 25.01 -23.48
N VAL A 237 16.43 24.61 -24.13
CA VAL A 237 16.89 25.22 -25.40
C VAL A 237 16.26 24.52 -26.61
N ARG A 238 15.72 23.31 -26.46
CA ARG A 238 15.08 22.56 -27.58
C ARG A 238 13.65 22.96 -27.87
N GLU A 239 12.99 23.70 -27.00
CA GLU A 239 11.59 24.15 -27.17
C GLU A 239 11.44 25.56 -27.79
N LYS A 240 12.48 26.11 -28.44
CA LYS A 240 12.41 27.37 -29.18
C LYS A 240 12.52 27.09 -30.69
#